data_47adeaee9c896139b4f7e91626f59049
#
_entry.id   47adeaee9c896139b4f7e91626f59049
#
_cell.length_a   1.000
_cell.length_b   1.000
_cell.length_c   1.000
_cell.angle_alpha   90.00
_cell.angle_beta   90.00
_cell.angle_gamma   90.00
#
_symmetry.space_group_name_H-M   'P 1'
#
loop_
_entity.id
_entity.type
_entity.pdbx_description
1 polymer ?
#
loop_
_entity_poly.entity_id
_entity_poly.type
_entity_poly.pdbx_seq_one_letter_code
_entity_poly.pdbx_strand_id
1 'polypeptide(L)'
;MYRSQPAISQQIRGLESDIGFPIFLRRGRDGVTPTPAGELVLSWARTVLNERREIFAIARAIHKGEVPTLRLGFSSFVNPTLLTTFRQCYSDLFPKCEVIFSGGDSALIVQRLESDALDCGILPCPIESKTLDVIPVAHSQLVVCMRSDDPLALQTHLDIHEVAPRIRVFRDPELHPSAHAHLVHLFAEVGIPISIANSVTNPADIQWMVKEKYGLALIDQALPLEPGLTTRPIAGVNWSAQTAFVTSKNSQHIAVPFIQKFLRQEGLTVRRKRPRGVRAMPNQLELLG
;
A
#
# COMPACT_ATOMS: atom_id res chain seq x y z
N MET A 1 35.11 12.58 14.03
CA MET A 1 35.57 13.94 14.43
C MET A 1 35.07 14.17 15.84
N TYR A 2 35.98 14.22 16.83
CA TYR A 2 35.67 14.64 18.20
C TYR A 2 35.59 16.17 18.22
N ARG A 3 34.39 16.73 18.35
CA ARG A 3 34.22 18.15 18.56
C ARG A 3 34.41 18.44 20.05
N SER A 4 35.16 19.51 20.41
CA SER A 4 35.33 19.90 21.79
C SER A 4 34.01 20.44 22.39
N GLN A 5 33.80 20.27 23.67
CA GLN A 5 32.60 20.75 24.37
C GLN A 5 32.32 22.27 24.13
N PRO A 6 33.33 23.17 24.06
CA PRO A 6 33.09 24.57 23.70
C PRO A 6 32.51 24.76 22.32
N ALA A 7 32.98 23.98 21.32
CA ALA A 7 32.49 24.08 19.95
C ALA A 7 31.01 23.63 19.82
N ILE A 8 30.63 22.56 20.52
CA ILE A 8 29.23 22.13 20.61
C ILE A 8 28.35 23.19 21.26
N SER A 9 28.80 23.75 22.36
CA SER A 9 28.08 24.82 23.08
C SER A 9 27.88 26.08 22.23
N GLN A 10 28.86 26.43 21.40
CA GLN A 10 28.75 27.56 20.48
C GLN A 10 27.75 27.30 19.36
N GLN A 11 27.74 26.07 18.77
CA GLN A 11 26.78 25.70 17.76
C GLN A 11 25.33 25.66 18.28
N ILE A 12 25.12 25.17 19.50
CA ILE A 12 23.79 25.19 20.14
C ILE A 12 23.33 26.63 20.35
N ARG A 13 24.21 27.54 20.85
CA ARG A 13 23.85 28.95 20.98
C ARG A 13 23.54 29.63 19.66
N GLY A 14 24.28 29.30 18.60
CA GLY A 14 23.97 29.78 17.25
C GLY A 14 22.57 29.34 16.80
N LEU A 15 22.25 28.05 16.96
CA LEU A 15 20.93 27.53 16.65
C LEU A 15 19.82 28.19 17.46
N GLU A 16 20.01 28.37 18.79
CA GLU A 16 19.06 29.07 19.68
C GLU A 16 18.84 30.52 19.24
N SER A 17 19.91 31.20 18.79
CA SER A 17 19.81 32.55 18.24
C SER A 17 19.03 32.61 16.92
N ASP A 18 19.26 31.63 16.02
CA ASP A 18 18.60 31.56 14.71
C ASP A 18 17.10 31.27 14.84
N ILE A 19 16.72 30.41 15.79
CA ILE A 19 15.30 30.05 16.00
C ILE A 19 14.56 30.99 16.96
N GLY A 20 15.28 31.86 17.68
CA GLY A 20 14.75 32.91 18.56
C GLY A 20 14.30 32.46 19.96
N PHE A 21 14.61 31.22 20.36
CA PHE A 21 14.29 30.73 21.71
C PHE A 21 15.33 29.70 22.22
N PRO A 22 15.48 29.53 23.57
CA PRO A 22 16.39 28.55 24.13
C PRO A 22 15.86 27.13 23.99
N ILE A 23 16.70 26.21 23.49
CA ILE A 23 16.43 24.77 23.42
C ILE A 23 16.77 24.11 24.75
N PHE A 24 17.79 24.63 25.48
CA PHE A 24 18.29 24.06 26.72
C PHE A 24 18.28 25.05 27.86
N LEU A 25 17.88 24.57 29.03
CA LEU A 25 18.08 25.26 30.32
C LEU A 25 19.42 24.82 30.91
N ARG A 26 20.25 25.77 31.27
CA ARG A 26 21.54 25.56 31.97
C ARG A 26 21.34 25.69 33.47
N ARG A 27 21.34 24.57 34.18
CA ARG A 27 21.20 24.54 35.64
C ARG A 27 22.58 24.38 36.32
N GLY A 28 23.47 25.35 36.14
CA GLY A 28 24.75 25.39 36.85
C GLY A 28 25.51 24.06 36.92
N ARG A 29 25.70 23.50 38.14
CA ARG A 29 26.34 22.19 38.36
C ARG A 29 25.49 20.98 38.03
N ASP A 30 24.17 21.13 37.90
CA ASP A 30 23.22 20.03 37.68
C ASP A 30 23.01 19.64 36.20
N GLY A 31 23.81 20.20 35.28
CA GLY A 31 23.81 19.82 33.87
C GLY A 31 22.89 20.66 32.97
N VAL A 32 22.55 20.12 31.83
CA VAL A 32 21.74 20.77 30.78
C VAL A 32 20.47 19.97 30.57
N THR A 33 19.31 20.61 30.74
CA THR A 33 18.01 20.00 30.50
C THR A 33 17.30 20.71 29.34
N PRO A 34 16.57 19.99 28.46
CA PRO A 34 15.81 20.65 27.41
C PRO A 34 14.68 21.51 27.99
N THR A 35 14.34 22.61 27.31
CA THR A 35 13.06 23.32 27.53
C THR A 35 11.91 22.53 26.95
N PRO A 36 10.62 22.80 27.27
CA PRO A 36 9.48 22.19 26.60
C PRO A 36 9.52 22.36 25.06
N ALA A 37 9.88 23.56 24.59
CA ALA A 37 10.11 23.81 23.17
C ALA A 37 11.33 23.05 22.63
N GLY A 38 12.37 22.92 23.44
CA GLY A 38 13.58 22.15 23.15
C GLY A 38 13.31 20.66 22.98
N GLU A 39 12.42 20.06 23.77
CA GLU A 39 12.02 18.65 23.60
C GLU A 39 11.36 18.39 22.26
N LEU A 40 10.49 19.32 21.82
CA LEU A 40 9.88 19.26 20.49
C LEU A 40 10.92 19.31 19.37
N VAL A 41 11.86 20.27 19.45
CA VAL A 41 12.97 20.41 18.49
C VAL A 41 13.87 19.18 18.49
N LEU A 42 14.18 18.61 19.65
CA LEU A 42 15.01 17.40 19.78
C LEU A 42 14.32 16.18 19.20
N SER A 43 13.01 16.02 19.45
CA SER A 43 12.21 14.94 18.86
C SER A 43 12.22 15.02 17.35
N TRP A 44 11.94 16.20 16.81
CA TRP A 44 11.97 16.45 15.37
C TRP A 44 13.37 16.23 14.77
N ALA A 45 14.40 16.74 15.40
CA ALA A 45 15.79 16.57 14.94
C ALA A 45 16.22 15.10 14.90
N ARG A 46 15.81 14.27 15.87
CA ARG A 46 16.04 12.82 15.86
C ARG A 46 15.39 12.16 14.66
N THR A 47 14.14 12.51 14.37
CA THR A 47 13.41 11.99 13.21
C THR A 47 14.13 12.33 11.91
N VAL A 48 14.47 13.61 11.69
CA VAL A 48 15.19 14.08 10.49
C VAL A 48 16.55 13.41 10.32
N LEU A 49 17.30 13.25 11.42
CA LEU A 49 18.61 12.59 11.37
C LEU A 49 18.50 11.09 11.07
N ASN A 50 17.49 10.41 11.57
CA ASN A 50 17.22 9.01 11.25
C ASN A 50 16.80 8.86 9.78
N GLU A 51 15.85 9.65 9.30
CA GLU A 51 15.45 9.66 7.89
C GLU A 51 16.65 9.91 6.96
N ARG A 52 17.50 10.86 7.29
CA ARG A 52 18.72 11.12 6.53
C ARG A 52 19.65 9.91 6.49
N ARG A 53 19.84 9.21 7.63
CA ARG A 53 20.69 8.00 7.68
C ARG A 53 20.14 6.90 6.78
N GLU A 54 18.84 6.66 6.84
CA GLU A 54 18.14 5.66 6.02
C GLU A 54 18.28 5.98 4.53
N ILE A 55 18.02 7.22 4.12
CA ILE A 55 18.16 7.65 2.72
C ILE A 55 19.59 7.46 2.21
N PHE A 56 20.60 7.84 3.00
CA PHE A 56 22.00 7.65 2.59
C PHE A 56 22.42 6.18 2.59
N ALA A 57 21.89 5.35 3.48
CA ALA A 57 22.14 3.91 3.46
C ALA A 57 21.58 3.28 2.18
N ILE A 58 20.32 3.58 1.83
CA ILE A 58 19.68 3.13 0.59
C ILE A 58 20.43 3.63 -0.64
N ALA A 59 20.77 4.92 -0.69
CA ALA A 59 21.50 5.50 -1.83
C ALA A 59 22.87 4.84 -2.05
N ARG A 60 23.58 4.51 -0.96
CA ARG A 60 24.85 3.76 -1.04
C ARG A 60 24.62 2.33 -1.54
N ALA A 61 23.60 1.64 -1.05
CA ALA A 61 23.27 0.29 -1.48
C ALA A 61 22.90 0.26 -2.98
N ILE A 62 22.11 1.22 -3.45
CA ILE A 62 21.79 1.39 -4.88
C ILE A 62 23.06 1.63 -5.70
N HIS A 63 23.93 2.56 -5.25
CA HIS A 63 25.17 2.89 -5.95
C HIS A 63 26.10 1.69 -6.10
N LYS A 64 26.18 0.86 -5.06
CA LYS A 64 27.01 -0.37 -5.05
C LYS A 64 26.33 -1.57 -5.69
N GLY A 65 25.02 -1.52 -5.99
CA GLY A 65 24.24 -2.67 -6.44
C GLY A 65 24.02 -3.73 -5.34
N GLU A 66 24.02 -3.30 -4.09
CA GLU A 66 23.90 -4.18 -2.89
C GLU A 66 22.46 -4.23 -2.34
N VAL A 67 21.45 -3.70 -3.07
CA VAL A 67 20.04 -3.85 -2.65
C VAL A 67 19.62 -5.29 -2.89
N PRO A 68 19.20 -6.04 -1.85
CA PRO A 68 18.74 -7.41 -2.02
C PRO A 68 17.55 -7.51 -2.95
N THR A 69 17.33 -8.70 -3.52
CA THR A 69 16.12 -9.01 -4.28
C THR A 69 14.89 -8.87 -3.38
N LEU A 70 13.88 -8.11 -3.84
CA LEU A 70 12.63 -7.92 -3.11
C LEU A 70 11.70 -9.12 -3.36
N ARG A 71 11.29 -9.82 -2.31
CA ARG A 71 10.33 -10.93 -2.37
C ARG A 71 8.93 -10.39 -2.12
N LEU A 72 8.10 -10.32 -3.17
CA LEU A 72 6.75 -9.78 -3.12
C LEU A 72 5.71 -10.87 -3.29
N GLY A 73 4.82 -11.02 -2.29
CA GLY A 73 3.64 -11.86 -2.38
C GLY A 73 2.45 -11.11 -2.96
N PHE A 74 1.57 -11.80 -3.70
CA PHE A 74 0.33 -11.18 -4.15
C PHE A 74 -0.81 -12.19 -4.16
N SER A 75 -2.01 -11.71 -3.84
CA SER A 75 -3.23 -12.51 -3.97
C SER A 75 -3.70 -12.58 -5.41
N SER A 76 -4.25 -13.72 -5.83
CA SER A 76 -4.86 -13.91 -7.15
C SER A 76 -6.01 -12.92 -7.43
N PHE A 77 -6.59 -12.33 -6.39
CA PHE A 77 -7.65 -11.31 -6.49
C PHE A 77 -7.13 -9.88 -6.69
N VAL A 78 -5.83 -9.68 -6.76
CA VAL A 78 -5.24 -8.37 -7.08
C VAL A 78 -5.28 -8.13 -8.58
N ASN A 79 -5.68 -6.92 -8.98
CA ASN A 79 -5.65 -6.53 -10.38
C ASN A 79 -4.21 -6.62 -10.94
N PRO A 80 -3.96 -7.39 -12.02
CA PRO A 80 -2.63 -7.54 -12.60
C PRO A 80 -1.98 -6.22 -13.03
N THR A 81 -2.77 -5.21 -13.41
CA THR A 81 -2.27 -3.87 -13.74
C THR A 81 -1.56 -3.22 -12.55
N LEU A 82 -2.05 -3.45 -11.33
CA LEU A 82 -1.44 -2.94 -10.11
C LEU A 82 -0.04 -3.53 -9.88
N LEU A 83 0.12 -4.84 -10.13
CA LEU A 83 1.41 -5.53 -10.03
C LEU A 83 2.41 -5.00 -11.08
N THR A 84 1.93 -4.77 -12.30
CA THR A 84 2.75 -4.18 -13.37
C THR A 84 3.18 -2.76 -13.01
N THR A 85 2.25 -1.95 -12.47
CA THR A 85 2.54 -0.59 -11.99
C THR A 85 3.55 -0.60 -10.86
N PHE A 86 3.39 -1.48 -9.88
CA PHE A 86 4.36 -1.64 -8.79
C PHE A 86 5.76 -1.99 -9.33
N ARG A 87 5.85 -2.98 -10.22
CA ARG A 87 7.13 -3.37 -10.83
C ARG A 87 7.81 -2.19 -11.52
N GLN A 88 7.04 -1.39 -12.28
CA GLN A 88 7.58 -0.21 -12.96
C GLN A 88 8.08 0.82 -11.95
N CYS A 89 7.28 1.17 -10.94
CA CYS A 89 7.68 2.11 -9.89
C CYS A 89 8.92 1.61 -9.14
N TYR A 90 8.98 0.31 -8.81
CA TYR A 90 10.14 -0.28 -8.15
C TYR A 90 11.41 -0.18 -9.02
N SER A 91 11.32 -0.51 -10.29
CA SER A 91 12.46 -0.41 -11.23
C SER A 91 12.95 1.03 -11.44
N ASP A 92 12.04 2.01 -11.41
CA ASP A 92 12.39 3.42 -11.49
C ASP A 92 13.10 3.92 -10.22
N LEU A 93 12.71 3.41 -9.04
CA LEU A 93 13.31 3.75 -7.75
C LEU A 93 14.62 3.00 -7.49
N PHE A 94 14.69 1.74 -7.90
CA PHE A 94 15.82 0.83 -7.64
C PHE A 94 16.32 0.20 -8.95
N PRO A 95 17.00 0.98 -9.82
CA PRO A 95 17.55 0.45 -11.06
C PRO A 95 18.52 -0.71 -10.80
N LYS A 96 18.37 -1.81 -11.54
CA LYS A 96 19.16 -3.05 -11.43
C LYS A 96 18.83 -3.92 -10.22
N CYS A 97 17.82 -3.57 -9.41
CA CYS A 97 17.36 -4.44 -8.33
C CYS A 97 16.21 -5.31 -8.83
N GLU A 98 16.22 -6.57 -8.44
CA GLU A 98 15.19 -7.53 -8.85
C GLU A 98 14.02 -7.53 -7.87
N VAL A 99 12.83 -7.87 -8.40
CA VAL A 99 11.67 -8.24 -7.59
C VAL A 99 11.19 -9.62 -8.04
N ILE A 100 11.03 -10.52 -7.08
CA ILE A 100 10.46 -11.85 -7.30
C ILE A 100 9.02 -11.84 -6.83
N PHE A 101 8.11 -12.18 -7.73
CA PHE A 101 6.68 -12.25 -7.45
C PHE A 101 6.28 -13.67 -7.09
N SER A 102 5.52 -13.84 -5.99
CA SER A 102 4.94 -15.11 -5.57
C SER A 102 3.43 -14.97 -5.42
N GLY A 103 2.66 -15.59 -6.30
CA GLY A 103 1.20 -15.65 -6.20
C GLY A 103 0.73 -16.65 -5.13
N GLY A 104 -0.44 -16.40 -4.56
CA GLY A 104 -1.06 -17.30 -3.60
C GLY A 104 -2.41 -16.77 -3.08
N ASP A 105 -2.98 -17.48 -2.12
CA ASP A 105 -4.12 -16.99 -1.36
C ASP A 105 -3.70 -15.97 -0.29
N SER A 106 -4.68 -15.20 0.20
CA SER A 106 -4.38 -14.11 1.15
C SER A 106 -3.86 -14.61 2.49
N ALA A 107 -4.37 -15.74 2.98
CA ALA A 107 -3.94 -16.33 4.26
C ALA A 107 -2.48 -16.78 4.20
N LEU A 108 -2.09 -17.48 3.13
CA LEU A 108 -0.70 -17.91 2.91
C LEU A 108 0.26 -16.73 2.80
N ILE A 109 -0.12 -15.68 2.04
CA ILE A 109 0.74 -14.51 1.90
C ILE A 109 0.93 -13.80 3.23
N VAL A 110 -0.13 -13.62 4.03
CA VAL A 110 -0.04 -13.05 5.39
C VAL A 110 0.91 -13.88 6.26
N GLN A 111 0.75 -15.20 6.31
CA GLN A 111 1.62 -16.09 7.06
C GLN A 111 3.10 -15.95 6.64
N ARG A 112 3.35 -15.85 5.33
CA ARG A 112 4.72 -15.72 4.80
C ARG A 112 5.35 -14.34 5.07
N LEU A 113 4.52 -13.29 5.19
CA LEU A 113 4.98 -11.97 5.64
C LEU A 113 5.33 -11.98 7.13
N GLU A 114 4.52 -12.63 7.95
CA GLU A 114 4.74 -12.74 9.41
C GLU A 114 5.96 -13.60 9.76
N SER A 115 6.31 -14.57 8.90
CA SER A 115 7.51 -15.42 9.04
C SER A 115 8.75 -14.91 8.31
N ASP A 116 8.74 -13.66 7.78
CA ASP A 116 9.82 -13.06 7.00
C ASP A 116 10.23 -13.88 5.74
N ALA A 117 9.36 -14.78 5.28
CA ALA A 117 9.54 -15.51 4.02
C ALA A 117 9.26 -14.62 2.79
N LEU A 118 8.52 -13.51 2.98
CA LEU A 118 8.30 -12.44 2.02
C LEU A 118 8.64 -11.10 2.66
N ASP A 119 9.11 -10.15 1.86
CA ASP A 119 9.48 -8.81 2.31
C ASP A 119 8.28 -7.85 2.27
N CYS A 120 7.39 -8.05 1.31
CA CYS A 120 6.16 -7.29 1.16
C CYS A 120 5.08 -8.10 0.44
N GLY A 121 3.85 -7.58 0.46
CA GLY A 121 2.70 -8.17 -0.23
C GLY A 121 1.79 -7.13 -0.83
N ILE A 122 1.01 -7.52 -1.86
CA ILE A 122 -0.12 -6.75 -2.38
C ILE A 122 -1.36 -7.63 -2.22
N LEU A 123 -2.28 -7.20 -1.37
CA LEU A 123 -3.42 -7.99 -0.92
C LEU A 123 -4.72 -7.20 -0.92
N PRO A 124 -5.89 -7.85 -1.18
CA PRO A 124 -7.18 -7.23 -0.90
C PRO A 124 -7.36 -6.94 0.59
N CYS A 125 -7.99 -5.80 0.92
CA CYS A 125 -8.41 -5.44 2.27
C CYS A 125 -9.82 -6.00 2.59
N PRO A 126 -10.17 -6.07 3.90
CA PRO A 126 -9.37 -5.74 5.08
C PRO A 126 -8.28 -6.76 5.39
N ILE A 127 -7.26 -6.33 6.12
CA ILE A 127 -6.19 -7.20 6.61
C ILE A 127 -6.08 -6.96 8.12
N GLU A 128 -6.41 -7.98 8.89
CA GLU A 128 -6.38 -7.92 10.34
C GLU A 128 -5.10 -8.59 10.86
N SER A 129 -4.10 -7.78 11.15
CA SER A 129 -2.86 -8.24 11.78
C SER A 129 -2.25 -7.14 12.63
N LYS A 130 -1.77 -7.50 13.81
CA LYS A 130 -1.05 -6.58 14.71
C LYS A 130 0.43 -6.43 14.36
N THR A 131 0.96 -7.35 13.57
CA THR A 131 2.37 -7.46 13.21
C THR A 131 2.67 -6.87 11.83
N LEU A 132 1.65 -6.55 11.04
CA LEU A 132 1.79 -6.02 9.70
C LEU A 132 1.46 -4.51 9.65
N ASP A 133 2.15 -3.81 8.77
CA ASP A 133 1.80 -2.48 8.30
C ASP A 133 1.02 -2.60 7.00
N VAL A 134 -0.11 -1.87 6.91
CA VAL A 134 -1.03 -1.91 5.78
C VAL A 134 -1.16 -0.51 5.19
N ILE A 135 -0.82 -0.36 3.92
CA ILE A 135 -0.90 0.92 3.18
C ILE A 135 -1.84 0.73 2.01
N PRO A 136 -3.05 1.34 2.01
CA PRO A 136 -3.95 1.29 0.87
C PRO A 136 -3.28 1.87 -0.38
N VAL A 137 -3.35 1.15 -1.50
CA VAL A 137 -2.72 1.53 -2.78
C VAL A 137 -3.69 1.59 -3.94
N ALA A 138 -4.85 0.96 -3.82
CA ALA A 138 -5.92 1.04 -4.81
C ALA A 138 -7.29 0.92 -4.14
N HIS A 139 -8.28 1.51 -4.79
CA HIS A 139 -9.68 1.49 -4.40
C HIS A 139 -10.52 1.34 -5.66
N SER A 140 -11.52 0.47 -5.63
CA SER A 140 -12.45 0.25 -6.72
C SER A 140 -13.84 -0.11 -6.20
N GLN A 141 -14.85 0.01 -7.03
CA GLN A 141 -16.22 -0.35 -6.68
C GLN A 141 -16.40 -1.88 -6.73
N LEU A 142 -17.18 -2.42 -5.78
CA LEU A 142 -17.72 -3.78 -5.91
C LEU A 142 -18.95 -3.75 -6.79
N VAL A 143 -18.99 -4.67 -7.75
CA VAL A 143 -20.06 -4.78 -8.74
C VAL A 143 -20.53 -6.23 -8.85
N VAL A 144 -21.78 -6.41 -9.26
CA VAL A 144 -22.36 -7.74 -9.49
C VAL A 144 -21.92 -8.27 -10.84
N CYS A 145 -21.24 -9.41 -10.84
CA CYS A 145 -20.87 -10.14 -12.03
C CYS A 145 -21.97 -11.11 -12.42
N MET A 146 -22.35 -11.08 -13.70
CA MET A 146 -23.39 -11.90 -14.28
C MET A 146 -23.10 -12.22 -15.74
N ARG A 147 -23.85 -13.14 -16.32
CA ARG A 147 -23.82 -13.39 -17.76
C ARG A 147 -24.36 -12.18 -18.51
N SER A 148 -23.85 -11.95 -19.71
CA SER A 148 -24.34 -10.86 -20.59
C SER A 148 -25.78 -11.06 -21.10
N ASP A 149 -26.26 -12.30 -21.09
CA ASP A 149 -27.63 -12.67 -21.48
C ASP A 149 -28.61 -12.76 -20.28
N ASP A 150 -28.15 -12.43 -19.07
CA ASP A 150 -29.02 -12.33 -17.88
C ASP A 150 -29.97 -11.13 -18.03
N PRO A 151 -31.28 -11.27 -17.70
CA PRO A 151 -32.23 -10.15 -17.75
C PRO A 151 -31.75 -8.93 -16.94
N LEU A 152 -31.05 -9.12 -15.82
CA LEU A 152 -30.47 -8.03 -15.01
C LEU A 152 -29.41 -7.23 -15.75
N ALA A 153 -28.79 -7.79 -16.77
CA ALA A 153 -27.78 -7.09 -17.57
C ALA A 153 -28.35 -5.93 -18.40
N LEU A 154 -29.66 -5.86 -18.58
CA LEU A 154 -30.38 -4.75 -19.24
C LEU A 154 -30.54 -3.54 -18.33
N GLN A 155 -30.44 -3.73 -17.02
CA GLN A 155 -30.54 -2.63 -16.03
C GLN A 155 -29.19 -1.89 -15.93
N THR A 156 -29.23 -0.60 -15.63
CA THR A 156 -28.02 0.21 -15.37
C THR A 156 -27.52 0.07 -13.94
N HIS A 157 -28.45 -0.09 -13.00
CA HIS A 157 -28.21 -0.32 -11.57
C HIS A 157 -29.17 -1.40 -11.08
N LEU A 158 -28.72 -2.21 -10.14
CA LEU A 158 -29.47 -3.35 -9.63
C LEU A 158 -30.09 -3.04 -8.27
N ASP A 159 -31.27 -3.56 -8.02
CA ASP A 159 -31.85 -3.55 -6.67
C ASP A 159 -31.19 -4.63 -5.82
N ILE A 160 -30.74 -4.27 -4.62
CA ILE A 160 -30.06 -5.18 -3.71
C ILE A 160 -30.97 -6.36 -3.29
N HIS A 161 -32.27 -6.13 -3.11
CA HIS A 161 -33.23 -7.16 -2.72
C HIS A 161 -33.50 -8.17 -3.87
N GLU A 162 -33.39 -7.72 -5.12
CA GLU A 162 -33.52 -8.59 -6.29
C GLU A 162 -32.27 -9.47 -6.49
N VAL A 163 -31.07 -8.91 -6.29
CA VAL A 163 -29.83 -9.61 -6.61
C VAL A 163 -29.27 -10.45 -5.47
N ALA A 164 -29.46 -10.04 -4.22
CA ALA A 164 -28.88 -10.74 -3.06
C ALA A 164 -29.21 -12.24 -2.98
N PRO A 165 -30.45 -12.70 -3.23
CA PRO A 165 -30.76 -14.13 -3.23
C PRO A 165 -30.04 -14.92 -4.34
N ARG A 166 -29.57 -14.23 -5.40
CA ARG A 166 -28.87 -14.79 -6.55
C ARG A 166 -27.35 -14.73 -6.39
N ILE A 167 -26.83 -13.91 -5.47
CA ILE A 167 -25.39 -13.86 -5.16
C ILE A 167 -25.06 -15.07 -4.29
N ARG A 168 -24.47 -16.10 -4.89
CA ARG A 168 -24.25 -17.41 -4.26
C ARG A 168 -22.80 -17.90 -4.43
N VAL A 169 -21.95 -17.15 -5.12
CA VAL A 169 -20.53 -17.48 -5.33
C VAL A 169 -19.68 -16.50 -4.54
N PHE A 170 -18.92 -17.02 -3.57
CA PHE A 170 -18.12 -16.25 -2.64
C PHE A 170 -16.66 -16.71 -2.66
N ARG A 171 -15.78 -15.86 -2.15
CA ARG A 171 -14.40 -16.25 -1.90
C ARG A 171 -14.33 -17.26 -0.76
N ASP A 172 -13.43 -18.22 -0.89
CA ASP A 172 -13.21 -19.24 0.11
C ASP A 172 -12.83 -18.61 1.48
N PRO A 173 -13.53 -18.95 2.58
CA PRO A 173 -13.30 -18.36 3.88
C PRO A 173 -11.98 -18.77 4.54
N GLU A 174 -11.41 -19.94 4.20
CA GLU A 174 -10.14 -20.40 4.76
C GLU A 174 -8.96 -19.73 4.06
N LEU A 175 -9.04 -19.56 2.75
CA LEU A 175 -7.97 -19.00 1.92
C LEU A 175 -8.00 -17.46 1.83
N HIS A 176 -9.20 -16.88 1.99
CA HIS A 176 -9.42 -15.44 1.93
C HIS A 176 -10.31 -14.94 3.08
N PRO A 177 -9.96 -15.21 4.36
CA PRO A 177 -10.86 -15.04 5.50
C PRO A 177 -11.39 -13.61 5.65
N SER A 178 -10.53 -12.62 5.64
CA SER A 178 -10.93 -11.22 5.83
C SER A 178 -11.78 -10.69 4.69
N ALA A 179 -11.46 -11.06 3.44
CA ALA A 179 -12.25 -10.63 2.28
C ALA A 179 -13.62 -11.30 2.24
N HIS A 180 -13.72 -12.57 2.68
CA HIS A 180 -14.99 -13.28 2.84
C HIS A 180 -15.85 -12.62 3.92
N ALA A 181 -15.29 -12.43 5.12
CA ALA A 181 -15.97 -11.79 6.23
C ALA A 181 -16.45 -10.37 5.88
N HIS A 182 -15.63 -9.60 5.13
CA HIS A 182 -16.02 -8.28 4.66
C HIS A 182 -17.26 -8.31 3.77
N LEU A 183 -17.31 -9.24 2.79
CA LEU A 183 -18.50 -9.38 1.93
C LEU A 183 -19.74 -9.75 2.74
N VAL A 184 -19.63 -10.69 3.67
CA VAL A 184 -20.73 -11.06 4.58
C VAL A 184 -21.20 -9.85 5.39
N HIS A 185 -20.28 -9.05 5.90
CA HIS A 185 -20.58 -7.86 6.68
C HIS A 185 -21.34 -6.80 5.89
N LEU A 186 -20.95 -6.55 4.63
CA LEU A 186 -21.65 -5.60 3.76
C LEU A 186 -23.14 -5.93 3.58
N PHE A 187 -23.49 -7.19 3.45
CA PHE A 187 -24.90 -7.60 3.40
C PHE A 187 -25.61 -7.47 4.75
N ALA A 188 -24.90 -7.77 5.85
CA ALA A 188 -25.43 -7.61 7.19
C ALA A 188 -25.76 -6.13 7.52
N GLU A 189 -24.94 -5.18 7.07
CA GLU A 189 -25.18 -3.74 7.25
C GLU A 189 -26.49 -3.26 6.62
N VAL A 190 -26.91 -3.87 5.52
CA VAL A 190 -28.19 -3.55 4.86
C VAL A 190 -29.33 -4.48 5.29
N GLY A 191 -29.10 -5.33 6.29
CA GLY A 191 -30.12 -6.22 6.86
C GLY A 191 -30.56 -7.36 5.95
N ILE A 192 -29.75 -7.74 4.95
CA ILE A 192 -30.09 -8.78 3.98
C ILE A 192 -29.33 -10.06 4.31
N PRO A 193 -30.04 -11.18 4.55
CA PRO A 193 -29.41 -12.48 4.71
C PRO A 193 -28.85 -12.98 3.39
N ILE A 194 -27.65 -13.56 3.43
CA ILE A 194 -27.03 -14.20 2.27
C ILE A 194 -26.96 -15.71 2.44
N SER A 195 -27.02 -16.43 1.32
CA SER A 195 -26.84 -17.87 1.27
C SER A 195 -25.57 -18.20 0.50
N ILE A 196 -24.52 -18.59 1.22
CA ILE A 196 -23.26 -19.03 0.61
C ILE A 196 -23.43 -20.47 0.17
N ALA A 197 -23.46 -20.68 -1.15
CA ALA A 197 -23.62 -22.01 -1.71
C ALA A 197 -22.33 -22.55 -2.35
N ASN A 198 -21.50 -21.65 -2.87
CA ASN A 198 -20.27 -21.99 -3.56
C ASN A 198 -19.13 -21.13 -3.08
N SER A 199 -17.96 -21.72 -2.84
CA SER A 199 -16.73 -21.01 -2.52
C SER A 199 -15.66 -21.25 -3.56
N VAL A 200 -14.85 -20.23 -3.84
CA VAL A 200 -13.82 -20.24 -4.86
C VAL A 200 -12.53 -19.64 -4.38
N THR A 201 -11.44 -20.07 -4.96
CA THR A 201 -10.08 -19.71 -4.53
C THR A 201 -9.43 -18.62 -5.39
N ASN A 202 -9.97 -18.36 -6.57
CA ASN A 202 -9.42 -17.38 -7.52
C ASN A 202 -10.51 -16.73 -8.40
N PRO A 203 -10.22 -15.61 -9.06
CA PRO A 203 -11.20 -14.90 -9.90
C PRO A 203 -11.69 -15.67 -11.13
N ALA A 204 -10.88 -16.57 -11.69
CA ALA A 204 -11.28 -17.36 -12.85
C ALA A 204 -12.39 -18.35 -12.48
N ASP A 205 -12.30 -18.99 -11.33
CA ASP A 205 -13.34 -19.89 -10.82
C ASP A 205 -14.65 -19.13 -10.54
N ILE A 206 -14.59 -17.88 -10.02
CA ILE A 206 -15.78 -17.03 -9.90
C ILE A 206 -16.46 -16.88 -11.26
N GLN A 207 -15.69 -16.48 -12.26
CA GLN A 207 -16.22 -16.19 -13.59
C GLN A 207 -16.76 -17.45 -14.27
N TRP A 208 -16.07 -18.58 -14.10
CA TRP A 208 -16.55 -19.86 -14.58
C TRP A 208 -17.90 -20.25 -13.92
N MET A 209 -18.01 -20.17 -12.59
CA MET A 209 -19.25 -20.49 -11.87
C MET A 209 -20.42 -19.59 -12.30
N VAL A 210 -20.17 -18.30 -12.51
CA VAL A 210 -21.19 -17.37 -13.02
C VAL A 210 -21.64 -17.76 -14.41
N LYS A 211 -20.71 -18.15 -15.30
CA LYS A 211 -21.01 -18.63 -16.64
C LYS A 211 -21.89 -19.89 -16.61
N GLU A 212 -21.57 -20.83 -15.73
CA GLU A 212 -22.28 -22.10 -15.59
C GLU A 212 -23.57 -21.99 -14.74
N LYS A 213 -23.99 -20.74 -14.40
CA LYS A 213 -25.25 -20.43 -13.69
C LYS A 213 -25.33 -20.96 -12.25
N TYR A 214 -24.18 -21.13 -11.57
CA TYR A 214 -24.16 -21.48 -10.14
C TYR A 214 -24.60 -20.32 -9.23
N GLY A 215 -24.65 -19.10 -9.75
CA GLY A 215 -25.10 -17.90 -9.07
C GLY A 215 -24.40 -16.66 -9.61
N LEU A 216 -24.77 -15.51 -9.05
CA LEU A 216 -24.06 -14.25 -9.25
C LEU A 216 -22.93 -14.14 -8.23
N ALA A 217 -21.99 -13.20 -8.48
CA ALA A 217 -20.89 -12.90 -7.56
C ALA A 217 -20.67 -11.40 -7.45
N LEU A 218 -20.20 -10.94 -6.28
CA LEU A 218 -19.61 -9.60 -6.12
C LEU A 218 -18.13 -9.68 -6.47
N ILE A 219 -17.70 -8.82 -7.38
CA ILE A 219 -16.30 -8.72 -7.79
C ILE A 219 -15.84 -7.27 -7.79
N ASP A 220 -14.53 -7.10 -7.75
CA ASP A 220 -13.88 -5.80 -7.98
C ASP A 220 -14.08 -5.39 -9.46
N GLN A 221 -14.62 -4.18 -9.69
CA GLN A 221 -14.86 -3.64 -11.03
C GLN A 221 -13.58 -3.56 -11.88
N ALA A 222 -12.42 -3.44 -11.25
CA ALA A 222 -11.14 -3.38 -11.93
C ALA A 222 -10.61 -4.75 -12.41
N LEU A 223 -11.23 -5.86 -12.03
CA LEU A 223 -10.85 -7.18 -12.53
C LEU A 223 -11.25 -7.37 -14.00
N PRO A 224 -10.37 -7.92 -14.83
CA PRO A 224 -10.71 -8.23 -16.22
C PRO A 224 -11.80 -9.27 -16.28
N LEU A 225 -12.78 -9.05 -17.17
CA LEU A 225 -13.89 -9.96 -17.39
C LEU A 225 -13.62 -10.87 -18.58
N GLU A 226 -14.04 -12.12 -18.44
CA GLU A 226 -14.10 -13.06 -19.55
C GLU A 226 -15.25 -12.74 -20.51
N PRO A 227 -15.12 -13.10 -21.82
CA PRO A 227 -16.20 -12.95 -22.78
C PRO A 227 -17.50 -13.66 -22.34
N GLY A 228 -18.63 -12.99 -22.55
CA GLY A 228 -19.93 -13.47 -22.14
C GLY A 228 -20.36 -13.10 -20.70
N LEU A 229 -19.53 -12.38 -19.98
CA LEU A 229 -19.86 -11.79 -18.68
C LEU A 229 -20.00 -10.27 -18.77
N THR A 230 -20.76 -9.71 -17.85
CA THR A 230 -20.93 -8.27 -17.65
C THR A 230 -21.07 -7.96 -16.18
N THR A 231 -20.96 -6.68 -15.83
CA THR A 231 -21.13 -6.22 -14.44
C THR A 231 -22.12 -5.08 -14.36
N ARG A 232 -22.79 -4.97 -13.22
CA ARG A 232 -23.64 -3.81 -12.88
C ARG A 232 -23.45 -3.43 -11.42
N PRO A 233 -23.45 -2.13 -11.10
CA PRO A 233 -23.44 -1.65 -9.73
C PRO A 233 -24.81 -1.86 -9.06
N ILE A 234 -24.80 -1.94 -7.73
CA ILE A 234 -26.01 -2.00 -6.91
C ILE A 234 -26.43 -0.58 -6.56
N ALA A 235 -27.71 -0.26 -6.73
CA ALA A 235 -28.28 1.03 -6.39
C ALA A 235 -28.28 1.25 -4.85
N GLY A 236 -28.06 2.48 -4.41
CA GLY A 236 -28.20 2.88 -3.00
C GLY A 236 -27.09 2.39 -2.07
N VAL A 237 -26.10 1.65 -2.55
CA VAL A 237 -24.92 1.20 -1.77
C VAL A 237 -23.63 1.67 -2.43
N ASN A 238 -22.65 2.02 -1.60
CA ASN A 238 -21.30 2.42 -2.06
C ASN A 238 -20.27 1.39 -1.59
N TRP A 239 -20.48 0.13 -1.97
CA TRP A 239 -19.58 -0.95 -1.61
C TRP A 239 -18.31 -0.90 -2.43
N SER A 240 -17.19 -1.01 -1.75
CA SER A 240 -15.88 -0.90 -2.38
C SER A 240 -14.93 -1.99 -1.97
N ALA A 241 -14.01 -2.31 -2.86
CA ALA A 241 -12.84 -3.13 -2.60
C ALA A 241 -11.61 -2.23 -2.49
N GLN A 242 -10.77 -2.51 -1.51
CA GLN A 242 -9.47 -1.88 -1.37
C GLN A 242 -8.39 -2.93 -1.57
N THR A 243 -7.27 -2.49 -2.15
CA THR A 243 -6.04 -3.29 -2.21
C THR A 243 -4.94 -2.52 -1.49
N ALA A 244 -4.15 -3.23 -0.69
CA ALA A 244 -3.08 -2.63 0.09
C ALA A 244 -1.72 -3.24 -0.23
N PHE A 245 -0.69 -2.42 -0.07
CA PHE A 245 0.68 -2.84 0.11
C PHE A 245 0.91 -3.17 1.59
N VAL A 246 1.46 -4.33 1.86
CA VAL A 246 1.56 -4.93 3.20
C VAL A 246 2.97 -5.36 3.48
N THR A 247 3.45 -5.08 4.68
CA THR A 247 4.81 -5.46 5.11
C THR A 247 4.81 -5.88 6.58
N SER A 248 5.76 -6.71 6.98
CA SER A 248 6.04 -6.91 8.41
C SER A 248 6.53 -5.59 9.04
N LYS A 249 6.05 -5.25 10.24
CA LYS A 249 6.57 -4.12 11.03
C LYS A 249 8.06 -4.27 11.36
N ASN A 250 8.54 -5.51 11.38
CA ASN A 250 9.92 -5.86 11.67
C ASN A 250 10.74 -6.15 10.40
N SER A 251 10.23 -5.80 9.22
CA SER A 251 10.92 -6.07 7.95
C SER A 251 12.35 -5.52 7.97
N GLN A 252 13.31 -6.38 7.65
CA GLN A 252 14.75 -6.04 7.58
C GLN A 252 15.18 -5.62 6.17
N HIS A 253 14.28 -5.69 5.18
CA HIS A 253 14.64 -5.35 3.81
C HIS A 253 14.82 -3.83 3.65
N ILE A 254 16.02 -3.42 3.25
CA ILE A 254 16.44 -2.01 3.19
C ILE A 254 15.55 -1.12 2.31
N ALA A 255 14.93 -1.66 1.26
CA ALA A 255 14.05 -0.90 0.37
C ALA A 255 12.63 -0.68 0.95
N VAL A 256 12.16 -1.52 1.88
CA VAL A 256 10.78 -1.49 2.38
C VAL A 256 10.39 -0.15 3.01
N PRO A 257 11.15 0.46 3.94
CA PRO A 257 10.79 1.75 4.52
C PRO A 257 10.66 2.86 3.46
N PHE A 258 11.53 2.82 2.45
CA PHE A 258 11.50 3.80 1.36
C PHE A 258 10.25 3.62 0.48
N ILE A 259 9.92 2.36 0.12
CA ILE A 259 8.71 2.04 -0.64
C ILE A 259 7.46 2.48 0.12
N GLN A 260 7.38 2.19 1.42
CA GLN A 260 6.27 2.63 2.27
C GLN A 260 6.11 4.15 2.27
N LYS A 261 7.21 4.89 2.44
CA LYS A 261 7.20 6.36 2.40
C LYS A 261 6.74 6.88 1.04
N PHE A 262 7.26 6.31 -0.04
CA PHE A 262 6.86 6.65 -1.41
C PHE A 262 5.37 6.41 -1.63
N LEU A 263 4.83 5.25 -1.26
CA LEU A 263 3.43 4.91 -1.43
C LEU A 263 2.48 5.79 -0.62
N ARG A 264 2.89 6.21 0.59
CA ARG A 264 2.09 7.15 1.41
C ARG A 264 2.05 8.56 0.82
N GLN A 265 3.09 9.00 0.13
CA GLN A 265 3.19 10.35 -0.42
C GLN A 265 2.62 10.47 -1.83
N GLU A 266 2.92 9.53 -2.69
CA GLU A 266 2.62 9.60 -4.13
C GLU A 266 1.58 8.57 -4.59
N GLY A 267 1.24 7.58 -3.75
CA GLY A 267 0.40 6.45 -4.13
C GLY A 267 1.08 5.55 -5.16
N LEU A 268 0.36 4.54 -5.63
CA LEU A 268 0.82 3.64 -6.69
C LEU A 268 0.30 4.13 -8.06
N THR A 269 1.00 5.10 -8.65
CA THR A 269 0.65 5.67 -9.96
C THR A 269 1.82 5.55 -10.92
N VAL A 270 1.53 5.25 -12.18
CA VAL A 270 2.55 5.29 -13.24
C VAL A 270 2.97 6.74 -13.44
N ARG A 271 4.17 7.10 -13.04
CA ARG A 271 4.76 8.38 -13.43
C ARG A 271 4.86 8.41 -14.95
N ARG A 272 4.06 9.25 -15.63
CA ARG A 272 4.32 9.59 -17.03
C ARG A 272 5.74 10.15 -17.07
N LYS A 273 6.68 9.43 -17.71
CA LYS A 273 8.02 9.97 -17.98
C LYS A 273 7.83 11.35 -18.62
N ARG A 274 8.12 12.41 -17.86
CA ARG A 274 8.30 13.72 -18.52
C ARG A 274 9.39 13.50 -19.56
N PRO A 275 9.18 13.89 -20.83
CA PRO A 275 10.26 13.86 -21.80
C PRO A 275 11.45 14.59 -21.18
N ARG A 276 12.62 14.00 -21.21
CA ARG A 276 13.87 14.65 -20.78
C ARG A 276 14.08 15.88 -21.67
N GLY A 277 13.43 16.98 -21.31
CA GLY A 277 13.84 18.30 -21.74
C GLY A 277 15.17 18.53 -21.08
N VAL A 278 16.20 18.62 -21.89
CA VAL A 278 17.53 19.12 -21.51
C VAL A 278 17.29 20.51 -20.94
N ARG A 279 17.20 20.63 -19.61
CA ARG A 279 17.37 21.92 -18.95
C ARG A 279 18.85 22.25 -19.13
N ALA A 280 19.13 23.19 -20.05
CA ALA A 280 20.39 23.89 -20.04
C ALA A 280 20.62 24.39 -18.59
N MET A 281 21.74 24.00 -17.99
CA MET A 281 22.16 24.59 -16.72
C MET A 281 22.29 26.10 -16.94
N PRO A 282 21.74 26.95 -16.04
CA PRO A 282 22.08 28.37 -16.10
C PRO A 282 23.58 28.51 -15.90
N ASN A 283 24.21 29.29 -16.78
CA ASN A 283 25.62 29.62 -16.69
C ASN A 283 25.93 30.19 -15.31
N GLN A 284 26.86 29.56 -14.61
CA GLN A 284 27.34 29.98 -13.27
C GLN A 284 28.15 31.29 -13.27
N LEU A 285 28.08 32.09 -14.35
CA LEU A 285 28.87 33.31 -14.52
C LEU A 285 28.14 34.64 -14.24
N GLU A 286 26.91 34.61 -13.73
CA GLU A 286 26.16 35.85 -13.38
C GLU A 286 25.96 36.10 -11.88
N LEU A 287 26.68 35.41 -11.00
CA LEU A 287 26.60 35.64 -9.54
C LEU A 287 27.85 36.31 -8.94
N LEU A 288 28.68 36.96 -9.78
CA LEU A 288 29.79 37.83 -9.35
C LEU A 288 29.69 39.17 -10.11
N GLY A 289 28.67 39.92 -9.80
CA GLY A 289 28.48 41.30 -10.16
C GLY A 289 27.80 42.05 -9.04
#